data_dfa9e7968bd139820fc19606030efdba
#
_entry.id   dfa9e7968bd139820fc19606030efdba
#
_cell.length_a   1.000
_cell.length_b   1.000
_cell.length_c   1.000
_cell.angle_alpha   90.00
_cell.angle_beta   90.00
_cell.angle_gamma   90.00
#
_symmetry.space_group_name_H-M   'P 1'
#
loop_
_entity.id
_entity.type
_entity.pdbx_description
1 polymer ?
#
loop_
_entity_poly.entity_id
_entity_poly.type
_entity_poly.pdbx_seq_one_letter_code
_entity_poly.pdbx_strand_id
1 'polypeptide(L)'
;MTISAHTAPEGIARVLRDGAPAVFLSPHLDDAVLSCAALMGAMATRAPVSVVTAFSEAAPPPHTRAARAFLRQCGATGAASLFAERQREDVEVLDDLGIRHVHLGHPDALFRRRSDPSGLLCRAGRVLPELDHRYPTFRFDIALGRVSHGDRRLLDEITTQVEDLSADATVFAPVGVGRHVDHLLARTVGERLGATLYADFPYTVRDPGAADAAVRGLRPWAWTDGLADKPAVIAGYRTQVDALFPGGEIPLRPETYYAPVGRRRTAPRRPV
;
A
#
# COMPACT_ATOMS: atom_id res chain seq x y z
N MET A 1 -16.78 -1.79 -24.15
CA MET A 1 -15.48 -1.10 -23.94
C MET A 1 -15.74 0.41 -23.91
N THR A 2 -16.09 0.95 -22.74
CA THR A 2 -16.36 2.38 -22.56
C THR A 2 -15.13 3.00 -21.91
N ILE A 3 -14.12 3.32 -22.73
CA ILE A 3 -12.94 4.04 -22.28
C ILE A 3 -13.40 5.45 -21.90
N SER A 4 -13.16 5.86 -20.65
CA SER A 4 -13.30 7.26 -20.23
C SER A 4 -12.63 8.15 -21.24
N ALA A 5 -13.25 9.31 -21.57
CA ALA A 5 -12.83 10.25 -22.61
C ALA A 5 -11.41 10.86 -22.43
N HIS A 6 -10.68 10.45 -21.38
CA HIS A 6 -9.30 10.82 -21.13
C HIS A 6 -8.36 9.66 -21.45
N THR A 7 -7.31 9.93 -22.20
CA THR A 7 -6.23 8.99 -22.51
C THR A 7 -5.67 8.41 -21.19
N ALA A 8 -5.48 7.09 -21.14
CA ALA A 8 -4.86 6.43 -19.97
C ALA A 8 -3.52 7.09 -19.60
N PRO A 9 -3.17 7.15 -18.31
CA PRO A 9 -1.83 7.55 -17.89
C PRO A 9 -0.76 6.76 -18.66
N GLU A 10 0.33 7.44 -19.04
CA GLU A 10 1.40 6.83 -19.86
C GLU A 10 1.93 5.52 -19.27
N GLY A 11 2.09 5.45 -17.94
CA GLY A 11 2.51 4.21 -17.26
C GLY A 11 1.52 3.06 -17.50
N ILE A 12 0.21 3.29 -17.38
CA ILE A 12 -0.81 2.27 -17.63
C ILE A 12 -0.81 1.86 -19.10
N ALA A 13 -0.75 2.85 -20.00
CA ALA A 13 -0.73 2.59 -21.44
C ALA A 13 0.51 1.77 -21.86
N ARG A 14 1.67 2.05 -21.28
CA ARG A 14 2.90 1.29 -21.51
C ARG A 14 2.77 -0.18 -21.12
N VAL A 15 2.16 -0.49 -19.97
CA VAL A 15 1.94 -1.87 -19.54
C VAL A 15 0.94 -2.58 -20.47
N LEU A 16 -0.24 -1.98 -20.68
CA LEU A 16 -1.33 -2.63 -21.42
C LEU A 16 -1.05 -2.78 -22.92
N ARG A 17 -0.33 -1.82 -23.53
CA ARG A 17 -0.04 -1.80 -24.96
C ARG A 17 1.28 -2.47 -25.31
N ASP A 18 2.35 -2.18 -24.54
CA ASP A 18 3.72 -2.54 -24.89
C ASP A 18 4.22 -3.75 -24.10
N GLY A 19 3.43 -4.27 -23.15
CA GLY A 19 3.82 -5.42 -22.32
C GLY A 19 4.94 -5.09 -21.31
N ALA A 20 5.13 -3.82 -20.98
CA ALA A 20 6.14 -3.42 -20.00
C ALA A 20 5.80 -3.96 -18.60
N PRO A 21 6.80 -4.38 -17.81
CA PRO A 21 6.55 -4.84 -16.45
C PRO A 21 5.86 -3.79 -15.57
N ALA A 22 5.07 -4.24 -14.59
CA ALA A 22 4.42 -3.40 -13.60
C ALA A 22 4.74 -3.85 -12.17
N VAL A 23 4.99 -2.88 -11.29
CA VAL A 23 5.20 -3.09 -9.86
C VAL A 23 4.19 -2.26 -9.08
N PHE A 24 3.38 -2.91 -8.25
CA PHE A 24 2.43 -2.27 -7.35
C PHE A 24 3.01 -2.29 -5.93
N LEU A 25 3.34 -1.11 -5.40
CA LEU A 25 3.75 -0.96 -4.00
C LEU A 25 2.51 -0.99 -3.12
N SER A 26 2.39 -2.01 -2.28
CA SER A 26 1.33 -2.14 -1.28
C SER A 26 1.85 -1.72 0.10
N PRO A 27 1.17 -0.84 0.83
CA PRO A 27 1.50 -0.61 2.23
C PRO A 27 1.43 -1.89 3.06
N HIS A 28 0.28 -2.55 3.09
CA HIS A 28 0.04 -3.79 3.83
C HIS A 28 -0.39 -4.93 2.91
N LEU A 29 -0.58 -6.10 3.52
CA LEU A 29 -0.96 -7.36 2.87
C LEU A 29 -2.46 -7.35 2.50
N ASP A 30 -2.85 -6.60 1.49
CA ASP A 30 -4.20 -6.49 0.91
C ASP A 30 -4.38 -5.20 0.08
N ASP A 31 -3.78 -4.07 0.49
CA ASP A 31 -4.10 -2.73 0.00
C ASP A 31 -4.04 -2.59 -1.53
N ALA A 32 -3.00 -3.16 -2.17
CA ALA A 32 -2.87 -3.10 -3.62
C ALA A 32 -3.98 -3.89 -4.32
N VAL A 33 -4.33 -5.07 -3.81
CA VAL A 33 -5.40 -5.91 -4.38
C VAL A 33 -6.77 -5.26 -4.13
N LEU A 34 -7.03 -4.79 -2.91
CA LEU A 34 -8.25 -4.04 -2.59
C LEU A 34 -8.46 -2.86 -3.54
N SER A 35 -7.39 -2.19 -3.92
CA SER A 35 -7.44 -0.97 -4.75
C SER A 35 -7.42 -1.25 -6.26
N CYS A 36 -6.66 -2.26 -6.71
CA CYS A 36 -6.22 -2.41 -8.09
C CYS A 36 -6.45 -3.79 -8.72
N ALA A 37 -7.17 -4.73 -8.06
CA ALA A 37 -7.31 -6.11 -8.52
C ALA A 37 -7.77 -6.24 -9.99
N ALA A 38 -8.72 -5.40 -10.42
CA ALA A 38 -9.27 -5.48 -11.77
C ALA A 38 -8.24 -5.03 -12.84
N LEU A 39 -7.53 -3.94 -12.61
CA LEU A 39 -6.47 -3.49 -13.53
C LEU A 39 -5.26 -4.44 -13.47
N MET A 40 -4.85 -4.88 -12.28
CA MET A 40 -3.74 -5.84 -12.13
C MET A 40 -4.01 -7.14 -12.89
N GLY A 41 -5.22 -7.71 -12.75
CA GLY A 41 -5.63 -8.90 -13.51
C GLY A 41 -5.58 -8.68 -15.03
N ALA A 42 -6.08 -7.53 -15.51
CA ALA A 42 -5.99 -7.19 -16.93
C ALA A 42 -4.54 -7.02 -17.41
N MET A 43 -3.65 -6.45 -16.58
CA MET A 43 -2.22 -6.31 -16.88
C MET A 43 -1.50 -7.65 -16.90
N ALA A 44 -1.79 -8.54 -15.94
CA ALA A 44 -1.15 -9.85 -15.80
C ALA A 44 -1.37 -10.76 -17.03
N THR A 45 -2.44 -10.55 -17.79
CA THR A 45 -2.64 -11.25 -19.07
C THR A 45 -1.69 -10.79 -20.20
N ARG A 46 -0.93 -9.70 -20.00
CA ARG A 46 -0.15 -9.03 -21.06
C ARG A 46 1.29 -8.77 -20.69
N ALA A 47 1.60 -8.64 -19.38
CA ALA A 47 2.89 -8.22 -18.89
C ALA A 47 3.20 -8.89 -17.54
N PRO A 48 4.48 -9.00 -17.15
CA PRO A 48 4.84 -9.36 -15.79
C PRO A 48 4.31 -8.31 -14.80
N VAL A 49 3.53 -8.76 -13.81
CA VAL A 49 3.02 -7.91 -12.72
C VAL A 49 3.57 -8.44 -11.40
N SER A 50 4.00 -7.53 -10.54
CA SER A 50 4.45 -7.85 -9.19
C SER A 50 3.78 -6.93 -8.17
N VAL A 51 3.44 -7.47 -7.01
CA VAL A 51 3.07 -6.69 -5.82
C VAL A 51 4.23 -6.74 -4.83
N VAL A 52 4.68 -5.57 -4.38
CA VAL A 52 5.71 -5.42 -3.36
C VAL A 52 5.05 -4.84 -2.12
N THR A 53 4.91 -5.66 -1.07
CA THR A 53 4.29 -5.25 0.18
C THR A 53 5.34 -4.79 1.16
N ALA A 54 5.26 -3.51 1.57
CA ALA A 54 6.28 -2.89 2.42
C ALA A 54 6.19 -3.36 3.88
N PHE A 55 5.02 -3.23 4.51
CA PHE A 55 4.83 -3.49 5.93
C PHE A 55 4.08 -4.80 6.12
N SER A 56 4.81 -5.90 6.07
CA SER A 56 4.28 -7.26 6.05
C SER A 56 4.55 -8.04 7.33
N GLU A 57 5.12 -7.41 8.37
CA GLU A 57 5.50 -8.08 9.61
C GLU A 57 5.13 -7.27 10.87
N ALA A 58 5.31 -7.90 12.02
CA ALA A 58 5.20 -7.29 13.34
C ALA A 58 6.48 -7.53 14.15
N ALA A 59 6.97 -6.50 14.85
CA ALA A 59 8.05 -6.70 15.81
C ALA A 59 7.59 -7.64 16.96
N PRO A 60 8.50 -8.41 17.58
CA PRO A 60 8.16 -9.30 18.68
C PRO A 60 7.66 -8.54 19.93
N PRO A 61 6.91 -9.21 20.85
CA PRO A 61 6.44 -8.57 22.09
C PRO A 61 7.61 -8.06 22.96
N PRO A 62 7.33 -7.15 23.92
CA PRO A 62 6.01 -6.70 24.36
C PRO A 62 5.38 -5.66 23.44
N HIS A 63 4.03 -5.66 23.36
CA HIS A 63 3.26 -4.77 22.49
C HIS A 63 2.52 -3.70 23.30
N THR A 64 2.30 -2.53 22.69
CA THR A 64 1.49 -1.44 23.23
C THR A 64 0.04 -1.86 23.50
N ARG A 65 -0.69 -1.04 24.26
CA ARG A 65 -2.13 -1.25 24.47
C ARG A 65 -2.91 -1.22 23.14
N ALA A 66 -2.51 -0.33 22.23
CA ALA A 66 -3.13 -0.22 20.91
C ALA A 66 -2.92 -1.49 20.09
N ALA A 67 -1.69 -2.01 20.00
CA ALA A 67 -1.38 -3.23 19.28
C ALA A 67 -2.11 -4.45 19.89
N ARG A 68 -2.16 -4.56 21.22
CA ARG A 68 -2.93 -5.63 21.88
C ARG A 68 -4.43 -5.53 21.66
N ALA A 69 -4.99 -4.30 21.59
CA ALA A 69 -6.40 -4.11 21.27
C ALA A 69 -6.71 -4.55 19.84
N PHE A 70 -5.84 -4.21 18.89
CA PHE A 70 -5.94 -4.65 17.52
C PHE A 70 -5.88 -6.18 17.39
N LEU A 71 -4.92 -6.85 18.04
CA LEU A 71 -4.83 -8.32 18.03
C LEU A 71 -6.11 -8.98 18.57
N ARG A 72 -6.69 -8.44 19.65
CA ARG A 72 -7.99 -8.94 20.17
C ARG A 72 -9.13 -8.73 19.19
N GLN A 73 -9.15 -7.58 18.50
CA GLN A 73 -10.16 -7.29 17.48
C GLN A 73 -10.08 -8.26 16.31
N CYS A 74 -8.87 -8.67 15.94
CA CYS A 74 -8.63 -9.69 14.91
C CYS A 74 -8.82 -11.13 15.43
N GLY A 75 -9.17 -11.34 16.71
CA GLY A 75 -9.25 -12.69 17.30
C GLY A 75 -7.91 -13.43 17.34
N ALA A 76 -6.79 -12.72 17.19
CA ALA A 76 -5.47 -13.31 17.08
C ALA A 76 -4.82 -13.55 18.44
N THR A 77 -4.16 -14.68 18.60
CA THR A 77 -3.40 -15.05 19.81
C THR A 77 -2.05 -14.35 19.91
N GLY A 78 -1.51 -13.89 18.77
CA GLY A 78 -0.22 -13.19 18.71
C GLY A 78 -0.01 -12.48 17.37
N ALA A 79 0.89 -11.50 17.37
CA ALA A 79 1.18 -10.73 16.16
C ALA A 79 1.87 -11.60 15.09
N ALA A 80 2.83 -12.44 15.48
CA ALA A 80 3.55 -13.30 14.54
C ALA A 80 2.61 -14.27 13.80
N SER A 81 1.66 -14.91 14.51
CA SER A 81 0.69 -15.81 13.88
C SER A 81 -0.26 -15.08 12.95
N LEU A 82 -0.72 -13.87 13.34
CA LEU A 82 -1.60 -13.05 12.51
C LEU A 82 -0.91 -12.66 11.20
N PHE A 83 0.32 -12.16 11.27
CA PHE A 83 1.04 -11.73 10.08
C PHE A 83 1.43 -12.92 9.19
N ALA A 84 1.80 -14.07 9.77
CA ALA A 84 2.04 -15.29 8.99
C ALA A 84 0.77 -15.77 8.26
N GLU A 85 -0.41 -15.61 8.85
CA GLU A 85 -1.67 -15.94 8.20
C GLU A 85 -2.01 -14.95 7.08
N ARG A 86 -1.87 -13.64 7.33
CA ARG A 86 -2.06 -12.62 6.31
C ARG A 86 -1.10 -12.77 5.13
N GLN A 87 0.18 -13.11 5.38
CA GLN A 87 1.14 -13.39 4.31
C GLN A 87 0.69 -14.59 3.46
N ARG A 88 0.16 -15.66 4.07
CA ARG A 88 -0.37 -16.80 3.32
C ARG A 88 -1.59 -16.42 2.47
N GLU A 89 -2.52 -15.63 3.02
CA GLU A 89 -3.68 -15.13 2.27
C GLU A 89 -3.24 -14.28 1.07
N ASP A 90 -2.27 -13.37 1.27
CA ASP A 90 -1.74 -12.51 0.20
C ASP A 90 -1.07 -13.32 -0.91
N VAL A 91 -0.27 -14.34 -0.55
CA VAL A 91 0.33 -15.27 -1.51
C VAL A 91 -0.73 -16.03 -2.29
N GLU A 92 -1.72 -16.64 -1.59
CA GLU A 92 -2.82 -17.38 -2.23
C GLU A 92 -3.56 -16.51 -3.24
N VAL A 93 -3.94 -15.29 -2.86
CA VAL A 93 -4.69 -14.37 -3.72
C VAL A 93 -3.86 -13.90 -4.92
N LEU A 94 -2.59 -13.58 -4.72
CA LEU A 94 -1.72 -13.11 -5.80
C LEU A 94 -1.34 -14.23 -6.77
N ASP A 95 -1.12 -15.44 -6.27
CA ASP A 95 -0.85 -16.61 -7.09
C ASP A 95 -2.07 -16.98 -7.97
N ASP A 96 -3.29 -16.90 -7.43
CA ASP A 96 -4.53 -17.11 -8.18
C ASP A 96 -4.71 -16.08 -9.31
N LEU A 97 -4.18 -14.87 -9.14
CA LEU A 97 -4.16 -13.83 -10.17
C LEU A 97 -2.99 -13.94 -11.15
N GLY A 98 -2.06 -14.89 -10.94
CA GLY A 98 -0.82 -15.01 -11.71
C GLY A 98 0.15 -13.84 -11.49
N ILE A 99 0.13 -13.21 -10.31
CA ILE A 99 0.89 -12.02 -9.95
C ILE A 99 2.01 -12.40 -8.97
N ARG A 100 3.24 -11.98 -9.27
CA ARG A 100 4.36 -12.21 -8.37
C ARG A 100 4.21 -11.37 -7.09
N HIS A 101 4.44 -11.99 -5.94
CA HIS A 101 4.47 -11.32 -4.64
C HIS A 101 5.90 -11.14 -4.12
N VAL A 102 6.15 -10.05 -3.39
CA VAL A 102 7.39 -9.77 -2.65
C VAL A 102 7.03 -9.07 -1.35
N HIS A 103 7.33 -9.70 -0.22
CA HIS A 103 7.15 -9.10 1.11
C HIS A 103 8.48 -8.55 1.60
N LEU A 104 8.58 -7.24 1.88
CA LEU A 104 9.83 -6.61 2.32
C LEU A 104 10.16 -6.86 3.80
N GLY A 105 9.19 -7.34 4.60
CA GLY A 105 9.43 -7.71 5.98
C GLY A 105 9.54 -6.55 6.97
N HIS A 106 9.20 -5.32 6.58
CA HIS A 106 9.20 -4.22 7.53
C HIS A 106 8.00 -4.31 8.47
N PRO A 107 8.17 -3.94 9.77
CA PRO A 107 7.07 -3.99 10.71
C PRO A 107 6.03 -2.89 10.45
N ASP A 108 4.75 -3.26 10.49
CA ASP A 108 3.61 -2.35 10.50
C ASP A 108 3.77 -1.29 11.62
N ALA A 109 3.30 -0.08 11.36
CA ALA A 109 3.43 1.05 12.28
C ALA A 109 2.97 0.74 13.70
N LEU A 110 1.90 -0.05 13.85
CA LEU A 110 1.32 -0.41 15.15
C LEU A 110 2.29 -1.26 16.00
N PHE A 111 3.21 -1.98 15.34
CA PHE A 111 4.20 -2.85 15.96
C PHE A 111 5.63 -2.32 15.83
N ARG A 112 5.84 -1.18 15.16
CA ARG A 112 7.15 -0.63 14.86
C ARG A 112 7.81 -0.03 16.10
N ARG A 113 9.03 -0.49 16.39
CA ARG A 113 9.83 0.01 17.49
C ARG A 113 10.75 1.16 17.07
N ARG A 114 11.28 1.85 18.07
CA ARG A 114 12.35 2.85 17.87
C ARG A 114 13.65 2.14 17.48
N SER A 115 14.46 2.79 16.68
CA SER A 115 15.67 2.18 16.09
C SER A 115 16.89 2.17 17.02
N ASP A 116 16.77 2.70 18.26
CA ASP A 116 17.86 2.71 19.23
C ASP A 116 17.59 1.71 20.37
N PRO A 117 18.07 0.46 20.23
CA PRO A 117 17.86 -0.58 21.23
C PRO A 117 18.68 -0.40 22.52
N SER A 118 19.69 0.48 22.50
CA SER A 118 20.58 0.74 23.64
C SER A 118 20.08 1.86 24.55
N GLY A 119 19.11 2.65 24.08
CA GLY A 119 18.57 3.80 24.80
C GLY A 119 17.82 3.43 26.09
N LEU A 120 17.80 4.37 27.05
CA LEU A 120 17.06 4.25 28.30
C LEU A 120 15.58 3.92 28.07
N LEU A 121 14.99 4.49 27.02
CA LEU A 121 13.60 4.27 26.62
C LEU A 121 13.33 2.83 26.18
N CYS A 122 14.25 2.19 25.48
CA CYS A 122 14.12 0.79 25.09
C CYS A 122 14.17 -0.14 26.32
N ARG A 123 15.03 0.14 27.30
CA ARG A 123 15.08 -0.62 28.56
C ARG A 123 13.79 -0.47 29.35
N ALA A 124 13.26 0.74 29.45
CA ALA A 124 11.97 1.02 30.10
C ALA A 124 10.80 0.40 29.33
N GLY A 125 10.91 0.30 28.01
CA GLY A 125 9.90 -0.27 27.11
C GLY A 125 9.64 -1.75 27.32
N ARG A 126 10.53 -2.48 28.03
CA ARG A 126 10.27 -3.87 28.46
C ARG A 126 9.10 -3.95 29.45
N VAL A 127 8.91 -2.91 30.26
CA VAL A 127 7.84 -2.82 31.26
C VAL A 127 6.69 -1.95 30.72
N LEU A 128 7.00 -0.87 30.01
CA LEU A 128 6.05 0.05 29.41
C LEU A 128 6.30 0.17 27.90
N PRO A 129 5.72 -0.71 27.07
CA PRO A 129 6.00 -0.80 25.63
C PRO A 129 5.77 0.50 24.87
N GLU A 130 4.89 1.37 25.33
CA GLU A 130 4.59 2.67 24.76
C GLU A 130 5.84 3.57 24.65
N LEU A 131 6.86 3.38 25.48
CA LEU A 131 8.11 4.14 25.43
C LEU A 131 9.07 3.67 24.33
N ASP A 132 9.00 2.40 23.95
CA ASP A 132 9.87 1.79 22.94
C ASP A 132 9.24 1.81 21.54
N HIS A 133 7.91 1.89 21.43
CA HIS A 133 7.23 1.93 20.14
C HIS A 133 7.30 3.34 19.54
N ARG A 134 7.43 3.36 18.22
CA ARG A 134 7.49 4.61 17.44
C ARG A 134 6.13 5.31 17.39
N TYR A 135 5.06 4.51 17.34
CA TYR A 135 3.67 4.94 17.26
C TYR A 135 2.86 4.25 18.37
N PRO A 136 2.91 4.77 19.60
CA PRO A 136 2.29 4.09 20.75
C PRO A 136 0.76 4.09 20.71
N THR A 137 0.15 5.01 19.96
CA THR A 137 -1.32 5.09 19.84
C THR A 137 -1.75 5.05 18.39
N PHE A 138 -2.86 4.33 18.11
CA PHE A 138 -3.41 4.30 16.75
C PHE A 138 -4.00 5.66 16.37
N ARG A 139 -4.89 6.21 17.19
CA ARG A 139 -5.66 7.41 16.84
C ARG A 139 -4.81 8.66 16.71
N PHE A 140 -3.84 8.88 17.60
CA PHE A 140 -3.10 10.15 17.67
C PHE A 140 -1.76 10.11 16.95
N ASP A 141 -1.23 8.93 16.69
CA ASP A 141 0.07 8.78 16.04
C ASP A 141 -0.10 8.26 14.60
N ILE A 142 -0.81 7.14 14.42
CA ILE A 142 -0.92 6.46 13.13
C ILE A 142 -1.97 7.14 12.24
N ALA A 143 -3.21 7.25 12.71
CA ALA A 143 -4.34 7.74 11.90
C ALA A 143 -4.31 9.26 11.65
N LEU A 144 -3.57 10.05 12.42
CA LEU A 144 -3.36 11.47 12.14
C LEU A 144 -2.28 11.72 11.06
N GLY A 145 -1.59 10.70 10.59
CA GLY A 145 -0.58 10.82 9.55
C GLY A 145 0.67 11.59 9.99
N ARG A 146 1.05 11.46 11.25
CA ARG A 146 2.25 12.09 11.78
C ARG A 146 3.47 11.18 11.58
N VAL A 147 3.98 11.13 10.35
CA VAL A 147 5.17 10.34 10.05
C VAL A 147 6.36 10.80 10.91
N SER A 148 6.93 9.88 11.66
CA SER A 148 8.04 10.13 12.55
C SER A 148 9.33 10.44 11.77
N HIS A 149 10.11 11.44 12.21
CA HIS A 149 11.44 11.68 11.67
C HIS A 149 12.38 10.47 11.77
N GLY A 150 12.13 9.59 12.74
CA GLY A 150 12.90 8.36 12.89
C GLY A 150 12.63 7.32 11.80
N ASP A 151 11.60 7.49 10.96
CA ASP A 151 11.32 6.61 9.83
C ASP A 151 12.02 7.05 8.53
N ARG A 152 12.86 8.10 8.55
CA ARG A 152 13.61 8.54 7.36
C ARG A 152 14.49 7.42 6.80
N ARG A 153 15.24 6.73 7.67
CA ARG A 153 16.09 5.61 7.24
C ARG A 153 15.25 4.47 6.66
N LEU A 154 14.12 4.14 7.29
CA LEU A 154 13.18 3.14 6.78
C LEU A 154 12.61 3.55 5.41
N LEU A 155 12.25 4.82 5.24
CA LEU A 155 11.78 5.36 3.97
C LEU A 155 12.85 5.23 2.87
N ASP A 156 14.12 5.55 3.18
CA ASP A 156 15.22 5.44 2.24
C ASP A 156 15.49 3.96 1.87
N GLU A 157 15.44 3.07 2.86
CA GLU A 157 15.61 1.62 2.68
C GLU A 157 14.50 1.03 1.78
N ILE A 158 13.24 1.32 2.07
CA ILE A 158 12.11 0.88 1.23
C ILE A 158 12.24 1.46 -0.19
N THR A 159 12.65 2.73 -0.32
CA THR A 159 12.82 3.35 -1.65
C THR A 159 13.85 2.57 -2.47
N THR A 160 15.03 2.26 -1.90
CA THR A 160 16.08 1.50 -2.59
C THR A 160 15.59 0.08 -2.95
N GLN A 161 14.95 -0.63 -2.02
CA GLN A 161 14.42 -1.97 -2.27
C GLN A 161 13.39 -2.00 -3.41
N VAL A 162 12.47 -1.02 -3.43
CA VAL A 162 11.47 -0.93 -4.50
C VAL A 162 12.10 -0.52 -5.83
N GLU A 163 13.09 0.39 -5.82
CA GLU A 163 13.85 0.80 -7.01
C GLU A 163 14.56 -0.40 -7.64
N ASP A 164 15.25 -1.21 -6.84
CA ASP A 164 15.94 -2.42 -7.31
C ASP A 164 14.97 -3.47 -7.90
N LEU A 165 13.77 -3.61 -7.29
CA LEU A 165 12.75 -4.54 -7.74
C LEU A 165 11.95 -4.06 -8.96
N SER A 166 12.01 -2.76 -9.27
CA SER A 166 11.21 -2.12 -10.32
C SER A 166 12.02 -1.63 -11.52
N ALA A 167 13.25 -2.13 -11.70
CA ALA A 167 14.07 -1.80 -12.87
C ALA A 167 13.25 -2.03 -14.16
N ASP A 168 13.14 -0.98 -14.99
CA ASP A 168 12.36 -0.94 -16.24
C ASP A 168 10.84 -1.14 -16.10
N ALA A 169 10.31 -1.29 -14.88
CA ALA A 169 8.89 -1.43 -14.62
C ALA A 169 8.16 -0.09 -14.47
N THR A 170 6.85 -0.10 -14.71
CA THR A 170 5.97 0.98 -14.30
C THR A 170 5.59 0.78 -12.84
N VAL A 171 5.88 1.77 -11.99
CA VAL A 171 5.57 1.71 -10.57
C VAL A 171 4.20 2.31 -10.29
N PHE A 172 3.42 1.63 -9.45
CA PHE A 172 2.15 2.09 -8.89
C PHE A 172 2.28 2.17 -7.36
N ALA A 173 1.69 3.21 -6.75
CA ALA A 173 1.76 3.41 -5.32
C ALA A 173 0.46 4.03 -4.77
N PRO A 174 0.14 3.91 -3.46
CA PRO A 174 -1.09 4.46 -2.91
C PRO A 174 -1.10 5.99 -2.87
N VAL A 175 -2.28 6.59 -2.92
CA VAL A 175 -2.49 8.02 -2.65
C VAL A 175 -2.28 8.34 -1.16
N GLY A 176 -2.48 7.39 -0.25
CA GLY A 176 -2.39 7.58 1.19
C GLY A 176 -3.64 8.23 1.79
N VAL A 177 -4.82 7.93 1.25
CA VAL A 177 -6.10 8.36 1.83
C VAL A 177 -6.30 7.69 3.18
N GLY A 178 -6.94 8.42 4.13
CA GLY A 178 -7.08 7.95 5.51
C GLY A 178 -5.88 8.27 6.39
N ARG A 179 -4.79 8.78 5.81
CA ARG A 179 -3.61 9.33 6.50
C ARG A 179 -2.88 8.33 7.40
N HIS A 180 -3.06 7.01 7.20
CA HIS A 180 -2.25 6.03 7.90
C HIS A 180 -0.77 6.24 7.57
N VAL A 181 0.10 6.28 8.57
CA VAL A 181 1.52 6.63 8.39
C VAL A 181 2.22 5.72 7.38
N ASP A 182 1.89 4.43 7.34
CA ASP A 182 2.47 3.48 6.39
C ASP A 182 2.04 3.75 4.95
N HIS A 183 0.78 4.14 4.73
CA HIS A 183 0.32 4.58 3.41
C HIS A 183 1.02 5.87 2.96
N LEU A 184 1.28 6.80 3.88
CA LEU A 184 2.03 8.03 3.58
C LEU A 184 3.50 7.77 3.27
N LEU A 185 4.12 6.78 3.95
CA LEU A 185 5.47 6.33 3.61
C LEU A 185 5.50 5.69 2.22
N ALA A 186 4.58 4.76 1.93
CA ALA A 186 4.49 4.12 0.62
C ALA A 186 4.19 5.14 -0.50
N ARG A 187 3.32 6.13 -0.26
CA ARG A 187 3.11 7.25 -1.17
C ARG A 187 4.42 7.99 -1.44
N THR A 188 5.17 8.33 -0.40
CA THR A 188 6.43 9.08 -0.53
C THR A 188 7.46 8.29 -1.34
N VAL A 189 7.54 6.96 -1.15
CA VAL A 189 8.34 6.08 -2.01
C VAL A 189 7.89 6.18 -3.47
N GLY A 190 6.58 6.05 -3.72
CA GLY A 190 6.03 6.17 -5.06
C GLY A 190 6.32 7.52 -5.72
N GLU A 191 6.20 8.63 -4.99
CA GLU A 191 6.52 9.97 -5.49
C GLU A 191 8.00 10.12 -5.87
N ARG A 192 8.91 9.53 -5.10
CA ARG A 192 10.35 9.49 -5.39
C ARG A 192 10.67 8.73 -6.68
N LEU A 193 9.92 7.63 -6.92
CA LEU A 193 10.09 6.77 -8.09
C LEU A 193 9.23 7.21 -9.31
N GLY A 194 8.48 8.30 -9.20
CA GLY A 194 7.62 8.79 -10.28
C GLY A 194 6.43 7.88 -10.59
N ALA A 195 5.88 7.21 -9.56
CA ALA A 195 4.80 6.26 -9.69
C ALA A 195 3.48 6.89 -10.16
N THR A 196 2.66 6.10 -10.85
CA THR A 196 1.22 6.34 -10.97
C THR A 196 0.56 6.01 -9.64
N LEU A 197 -0.20 6.97 -9.08
CA LEU A 197 -0.85 6.76 -7.79
C LEU A 197 -2.20 6.09 -7.96
N TYR A 198 -2.55 5.13 -7.11
CA TYR A 198 -3.88 4.52 -7.05
C TYR A 198 -4.67 4.98 -5.83
N ALA A 199 -5.98 5.10 -5.98
CA ALA A 199 -6.89 5.45 -4.90
C ALA A 199 -7.00 4.31 -3.89
N ASP A 200 -6.76 4.60 -2.61
CA ASP A 200 -6.80 3.61 -1.52
C ASP A 200 -8.24 3.18 -1.23
N PHE A 201 -8.65 2.01 -1.72
CA PHE A 201 -9.96 1.43 -1.41
C PHE A 201 -9.86 0.56 -0.15
N PRO A 202 -10.83 0.64 0.79
CA PRO A 202 -12.09 1.37 0.73
C PRO A 202 -12.03 2.81 1.33
N TYR A 203 -10.87 3.34 1.67
CA TYR A 203 -10.75 4.63 2.38
C TYR A 203 -11.28 5.80 1.57
N THR A 204 -11.07 5.81 0.25
CA THR A 204 -11.61 6.83 -0.66
C THR A 204 -13.14 6.87 -0.70
N VAL A 205 -13.78 5.73 -0.45
CA VAL A 205 -15.26 5.65 -0.36
C VAL A 205 -15.76 6.16 0.99
N ARG A 206 -14.98 5.91 2.06
CA ARG A 206 -15.34 6.32 3.44
C ARG A 206 -15.11 7.80 3.69
N ASP A 207 -14.08 8.37 3.09
CA ASP A 207 -13.72 9.79 3.23
C ASP A 207 -13.35 10.42 1.86
N PRO A 208 -14.35 10.77 1.04
CA PRO A 208 -14.14 11.41 -0.27
C PRO A 208 -13.41 12.76 -0.16
N GLY A 209 -13.69 13.54 0.91
CA GLY A 209 -13.05 14.84 1.10
C GLY A 209 -11.55 14.76 1.36
N ALA A 210 -11.10 13.75 2.12
CA ALA A 210 -9.67 13.49 2.31
C ALA A 210 -9.01 13.02 0.99
N ALA A 211 -9.72 12.23 0.18
CA ALA A 211 -9.26 11.79 -1.13
C ALA A 211 -9.00 13.00 -2.03
N ASP A 212 -9.96 13.92 -2.17
CA ASP A 212 -9.84 15.11 -3.01
C ASP A 212 -8.66 16.00 -2.59
N ALA A 213 -8.44 16.16 -1.29
CA ALA A 213 -7.30 16.93 -0.79
C ALA A 213 -5.96 16.27 -1.13
N ALA A 214 -5.88 14.95 -1.04
CA ALA A 214 -4.66 14.18 -1.28
C ALA A 214 -4.22 14.16 -2.75
N VAL A 215 -5.19 14.31 -3.70
CA VAL A 215 -4.91 14.25 -5.15
C VAL A 215 -4.91 15.60 -5.84
N ARG A 216 -4.88 16.70 -5.07
CA ARG A 216 -4.90 18.05 -5.64
C ARG A 216 -3.76 18.27 -6.63
N GLY A 217 -4.09 18.67 -7.86
CA GLY A 217 -3.13 18.88 -8.96
C GLY A 217 -2.74 17.59 -9.70
N LEU A 218 -3.38 16.47 -9.41
CA LEU A 218 -3.25 15.23 -10.18
C LEU A 218 -4.44 15.06 -11.13
N ARG A 219 -4.24 14.30 -12.20
CA ARG A 219 -5.30 13.99 -13.18
C ARG A 219 -5.86 12.60 -12.88
N PRO A 220 -7.18 12.47 -12.56
CA PRO A 220 -7.80 11.17 -12.34
C PRO A 220 -8.05 10.44 -13.65
N TRP A 221 -7.93 9.14 -13.61
CA TRP A 221 -8.34 8.21 -14.66
C TRP A 221 -8.94 6.97 -14.01
N ALA A 222 -10.04 6.44 -14.54
CA ALA A 222 -10.78 5.34 -13.96
C ALA A 222 -10.72 4.08 -14.82
N TRP A 223 -10.57 2.92 -14.18
CA TRP A 223 -10.67 1.59 -14.76
C TRP A 223 -11.96 0.92 -14.32
N THR A 224 -12.69 0.30 -15.26
CA THR A 224 -14.01 -0.30 -15.00
C THR A 224 -14.14 -1.75 -15.47
N ASP A 225 -13.21 -2.23 -16.30
CA ASP A 225 -13.28 -3.59 -16.81
C ASP A 225 -12.87 -4.59 -15.71
N GLY A 226 -13.56 -5.74 -15.63
CA GLY A 226 -13.26 -6.80 -14.65
C GLY A 226 -13.66 -6.51 -13.20
N LEU A 227 -14.37 -5.42 -12.92
CA LEU A 227 -14.80 -5.06 -11.56
C LEU A 227 -15.73 -6.10 -10.93
N ALA A 228 -16.48 -6.86 -11.72
CA ALA A 228 -17.42 -7.86 -11.22
C ALA A 228 -16.72 -8.99 -10.44
N ASP A 229 -15.47 -9.32 -10.78
CA ASP A 229 -14.70 -10.38 -10.16
C ASP A 229 -13.99 -9.91 -8.87
N LYS A 230 -13.83 -8.61 -8.70
CA LYS A 230 -13.09 -8.00 -7.59
C LYS A 230 -13.57 -8.43 -6.20
N PRO A 231 -14.88 -8.52 -5.88
CA PRO A 231 -15.34 -8.99 -4.58
C PRO A 231 -14.88 -10.42 -4.25
N ALA A 232 -14.86 -11.32 -5.24
CA ALA A 232 -14.38 -12.69 -5.05
C ALA A 232 -12.88 -12.72 -4.73
N VAL A 233 -12.09 -11.90 -5.41
CA VAL A 233 -10.64 -11.76 -5.13
C VAL A 233 -10.42 -11.22 -3.72
N ILE A 234 -11.12 -10.15 -3.34
CA ILE A 234 -10.99 -9.52 -2.00
C ILE A 234 -11.39 -10.50 -0.89
N ALA A 235 -12.36 -11.36 -1.12
CA ALA A 235 -12.81 -12.37 -0.13
C ALA A 235 -11.69 -13.38 0.24
N GLY A 236 -10.62 -13.48 -0.53
CA GLY A 236 -9.44 -14.27 -0.18
C GLY A 236 -8.71 -13.76 1.06
N TYR A 237 -8.82 -12.48 1.40
CA TYR A 237 -8.24 -11.88 2.61
C TYR A 237 -9.14 -12.08 3.84
N ARG A 238 -9.35 -13.33 4.22
CA ARG A 238 -10.32 -13.77 5.26
C ARG A 238 -10.10 -13.11 6.62
N THR A 239 -8.83 -12.89 7.01
CA THR A 239 -8.47 -12.24 8.27
C THR A 239 -8.80 -10.76 8.33
N GLN A 240 -9.15 -10.13 7.19
CA GLN A 240 -9.28 -8.68 7.06
C GLN A 240 -10.65 -8.24 6.53
N VAL A 241 -11.27 -9.05 5.68
CA VAL A 241 -12.48 -8.67 4.94
C VAL A 241 -13.64 -8.27 5.86
N ASP A 242 -13.88 -8.99 6.96
CA ASP A 242 -14.97 -8.70 7.89
C ASP A 242 -14.79 -7.36 8.61
N ALA A 243 -13.55 -7.00 8.96
CA ALA A 243 -13.23 -5.71 9.58
C ALA A 243 -13.32 -4.55 8.58
N LEU A 244 -12.95 -4.81 7.33
CA LEU A 244 -13.00 -3.81 6.25
C LEU A 244 -14.42 -3.63 5.71
N PHE A 245 -15.23 -4.68 5.66
CA PHE A 245 -16.59 -4.67 5.10
C PHE A 245 -17.58 -5.27 6.09
N PRO A 246 -17.90 -4.57 7.20
CA PRO A 246 -18.91 -5.04 8.15
C PRO A 246 -20.23 -5.26 7.44
N GLY A 247 -20.75 -6.50 7.48
CA GLY A 247 -21.94 -6.91 6.75
C GLY A 247 -21.68 -7.62 5.43
N GLY A 248 -20.41 -7.79 5.04
CA GLY A 248 -19.98 -8.65 3.92
C GLY A 248 -20.18 -8.06 2.53
N GLU A 249 -20.76 -6.86 2.40
CA GLU A 249 -20.95 -6.22 1.09
C GLU A 249 -19.70 -5.43 0.70
N ILE A 250 -19.04 -5.86 -0.38
CA ILE A 250 -17.90 -5.16 -0.98
C ILE A 250 -18.42 -4.27 -2.11
N PRO A 251 -18.38 -2.93 -1.97
CA PRO A 251 -18.97 -2.04 -2.96
C PRO A 251 -18.17 -2.04 -4.27
N LEU A 252 -18.86 -2.29 -5.39
CA LEU A 252 -18.29 -2.18 -6.72
C LEU A 252 -18.07 -0.71 -7.07
N ARG A 253 -16.83 -0.31 -7.18
CA ARG A 253 -16.42 1.05 -7.57
C ARG A 253 -15.34 0.99 -8.63
N PRO A 254 -15.32 1.94 -9.59
CA PRO A 254 -14.19 2.08 -10.51
C PRO A 254 -12.88 2.23 -9.74
N GLU A 255 -11.83 1.56 -10.22
CA GLU A 255 -10.48 1.77 -9.70
C GLU A 255 -9.94 3.08 -10.27
N THR A 256 -9.51 3.98 -9.39
CA THR A 256 -9.07 5.32 -9.81
C THR A 256 -7.57 5.47 -9.66
N TYR A 257 -6.95 5.95 -10.72
CA TYR A 257 -5.51 6.18 -10.82
C TYR A 257 -5.24 7.66 -11.08
N TYR A 258 -4.11 8.16 -10.60
CA TYR A 258 -3.72 9.55 -10.71
C TYR A 258 -2.31 9.66 -11.26
N ALA A 259 -2.15 10.45 -12.31
CA ALA A 259 -0.84 10.79 -12.86
C ALA A 259 -0.52 12.26 -12.60
N PRO A 260 0.75 12.63 -12.45
CA PRO A 260 1.14 14.03 -12.43
C PRO A 260 0.62 14.75 -13.67
N VAL A 261 0.06 15.95 -13.50
CA VAL A 261 -0.26 16.80 -14.65
C VAL A 261 1.07 17.17 -15.30
N GLY A 262 1.33 16.58 -16.48
CA GLY A 262 2.62 16.54 -17.14
C GLY A 262 3.40 17.86 -17.09
N ARG A 263 4.54 17.86 -16.44
CA ARG A 263 5.67 18.67 -16.92
C ARG A 263 6.11 18.03 -18.25
N ARG A 264 5.89 18.72 -19.37
CA ARG A 264 6.54 18.34 -20.63
C ARG A 264 8.01 18.13 -20.32
N ARG A 265 8.53 16.89 -20.44
CA ARG A 265 9.96 16.65 -20.46
C ARG A 265 10.49 17.53 -21.59
N THR A 266 11.15 18.64 -21.25
CA THR A 266 11.96 19.38 -22.22
C THR A 266 13.02 18.41 -22.69
N ALA A 267 12.97 18.05 -23.96
CA ALA A 267 14.00 17.21 -24.57
C ALA A 267 15.39 17.81 -24.25
N PRO A 268 16.38 16.98 -23.93
CA PRO A 268 17.72 17.48 -23.71
C PRO A 268 18.15 18.25 -24.94
N ARG A 269 18.54 19.52 -24.77
CA ARG A 269 19.14 20.32 -25.86
C ARG A 269 20.36 19.54 -26.35
N ARG A 270 20.34 19.13 -27.62
CA ARG A 270 21.56 18.66 -28.28
C ARG A 270 22.60 19.78 -28.18
N PRO A 271 23.82 19.49 -27.73
CA PRO A 271 24.89 20.47 -27.86
C PRO A 271 25.17 20.73 -29.36
N VAL A 272 25.30 21.98 -29.70
CA VAL A 272 25.73 22.49 -31.01
C VAL A 272 27.20 22.18 -31.23
#